data_d00fb6f2edee14749aeb104f30be9113
#
_entry.id   d00fb6f2edee14749aeb104f30be9113
#
_cell.length_a   1.000
_cell.length_b   1.000
_cell.length_c   1.000
_cell.angle_alpha   90.00
_cell.angle_beta   90.00
_cell.angle_gamma   90.00
#
_symmetry.space_group_name_H-M   'P 1'
#
loop_
_entity.id
_entity.type
_entity.pdbx_description
1 polymer ?
#
loop_
_entity_poly.entity_id
_entity_poly.type
_entity_poly.pdbx_seq_one_letter_code
_entity_poly.pdbx_strand_id
1 'polypeptide(L)'
;MMPTKTLVTGAAGFIGFHTALRLLERGENVVGVDNMNAYYDVKLKEARLALLEAKPNFKFYRIPIDDQSEINKVFEKENFDTVINLAAQVGVRSPPSEFHRYVTSNLVGFSNILDSC
;
A
#
# COMPACT_ATOMS: atom_id res chain seq x y z
N MET A 1 -12.03 23.83 4.38
CA MET A 1 -12.23 22.53 3.73
C MET A 1 -11.26 21.51 4.34
N MET A 2 -11.76 20.38 4.81
CA MET A 2 -10.89 19.38 5.39
C MET A 2 -10.13 18.63 4.30
N PRO A 3 -8.83 18.34 4.50
CA PRO A 3 -8.08 17.56 3.53
C PRO A 3 -8.66 16.15 3.41
N THR A 4 -8.60 15.59 2.21
CA THR A 4 -9.04 14.21 2.00
C THR A 4 -8.04 13.25 2.63
N LYS A 5 -8.54 12.09 3.05
CA LYS A 5 -7.71 11.00 3.54
C LYS A 5 -7.73 9.87 2.52
N THR A 6 -6.58 9.54 1.98
CA THR A 6 -6.42 8.55 0.93
C THR A 6 -5.58 7.38 1.41
N LEU A 7 -6.06 6.17 1.16
CA LEU A 7 -5.26 4.96 1.38
C LEU A 7 -4.51 4.64 0.08
N VAL A 8 -3.21 4.45 0.17
CA VAL A 8 -2.39 3.98 -0.95
C VAL A 8 -1.79 2.64 -0.57
N THR A 9 -2.23 1.56 -1.21
CA THR A 9 -1.60 0.25 -1.04
C THR A 9 -0.40 0.15 -1.97
N GLY A 10 0.63 -0.58 -1.55
CA GLY A 10 1.88 -0.64 -2.31
C GLY A 10 2.68 0.66 -2.23
N ALA A 11 2.57 1.37 -1.11
CA ALA A 11 3.15 2.71 -0.94
C ALA A 11 4.68 2.75 -1.03
N ALA A 12 5.36 1.64 -0.75
CA ALA A 12 6.81 1.58 -0.85
C ALA A 12 7.28 1.14 -2.25
N GLY A 13 6.37 0.79 -3.15
CA GLY A 13 6.68 0.47 -4.54
C GLY A 13 6.94 1.74 -5.35
N PHE A 14 7.39 1.58 -6.59
CA PHE A 14 7.76 2.72 -7.42
C PHE A 14 6.59 3.67 -7.67
N ILE A 15 5.49 3.12 -8.20
CA ILE A 15 4.30 3.95 -8.51
C ILE A 15 3.64 4.44 -7.23
N GLY A 16 3.49 3.54 -6.24
CA GLY A 16 2.84 3.87 -4.98
C GLY A 16 3.56 4.99 -4.22
N PHE A 17 4.89 4.94 -4.19
CA PHE A 17 5.69 5.98 -3.56
C PHE A 17 5.46 7.34 -4.21
N HIS A 18 5.56 7.41 -5.53
CA HIS A 18 5.37 8.69 -6.24
C HIS A 18 3.95 9.20 -6.13
N THR A 19 2.97 8.30 -6.15
CA THR A 19 1.56 8.67 -5.95
C THR A 19 1.35 9.25 -4.56
N ALA A 20 1.85 8.58 -3.54
CA ALA A 20 1.71 9.03 -2.15
C ALA A 20 2.41 10.38 -1.94
N LEU A 21 3.63 10.51 -2.46
CA LEU A 21 4.39 11.75 -2.34
C LEU A 21 3.64 12.92 -2.96
N ARG A 22 3.07 12.72 -4.14
CA ARG A 22 2.33 13.76 -4.85
C ARG A 22 1.10 14.21 -4.07
N LEU A 23 0.36 13.24 -3.50
CA LEU A 23 -0.80 13.54 -2.68
C LEU A 23 -0.42 14.34 -1.43
N LEU A 24 0.68 13.94 -0.78
CA LEU A 24 1.17 14.66 0.40
C LEU A 24 1.59 16.08 0.07
N GLU A 25 2.21 16.30 -1.07
CA GLU A 25 2.60 17.62 -1.54
C GLU A 25 1.39 18.52 -1.82
N ARG A 26 0.25 17.92 -2.14
CA ARG A 26 -1.02 18.64 -2.33
C ARG A 26 -1.73 18.94 -1.02
N GLY A 27 -1.16 18.53 0.11
CA GLY A 27 -1.74 18.77 1.43
C GLY A 27 -2.76 17.73 1.86
N GLU A 28 -2.90 16.62 1.15
CA GLU A 28 -3.81 15.55 1.53
C GLU A 28 -3.18 14.67 2.59
N ASN A 29 -4.04 14.02 3.39
CA ASN A 29 -3.57 13.00 4.34
C ASN A 29 -3.51 11.66 3.64
N VAL A 30 -2.39 10.95 3.81
CA VAL A 30 -2.16 9.66 3.15
C VAL A 30 -1.83 8.61 4.19
N VAL A 31 -2.50 7.47 4.08
CA VAL A 31 -2.16 6.26 4.82
C VAL A 31 -1.59 5.28 3.81
N GLY A 32 -0.37 4.84 4.02
CA GLY A 32 0.30 3.88 3.15
C GLY A 32 0.28 2.49 3.76
N VAL A 33 0.08 1.49 2.93
CA VAL A 33 0.13 0.08 3.30
C VAL A 33 1.07 -0.64 2.35
N ASP A 34 1.98 -1.42 2.90
CA ASP A 34 2.91 -2.24 2.10
C ASP A 34 3.38 -3.39 2.99
N ASN A 35 3.59 -4.56 2.40
CA ASN A 35 4.14 -5.69 3.13
C ASN A 35 5.67 -5.69 3.14
N MET A 36 6.28 -4.74 2.44
CA MET A 36 7.74 -4.65 2.29
C MET A 36 8.33 -5.92 1.71
N ASN A 37 7.65 -6.45 0.69
CA ASN A 37 8.03 -7.68 0.00
C ASN A 37 9.46 -7.60 -0.54
N ALA A 38 10.23 -8.67 -0.38
CA ALA A 38 11.64 -8.74 -0.77
C ALA A 38 11.88 -8.99 -2.26
N TYR A 39 10.84 -9.01 -3.08
CA TYR A 39 10.97 -9.20 -4.53
C TYR A 39 11.89 -8.15 -5.15
N TYR A 40 11.73 -6.91 -4.75
CA TYR A 40 12.68 -5.85 -5.07
C TYR A 40 13.57 -5.56 -3.85
N ASP A 41 14.57 -4.74 -4.03
CA ASP A 41 15.48 -4.36 -2.96
C ASP A 41 14.70 -3.68 -1.82
N VAL A 42 14.65 -4.35 -0.66
CA VAL A 42 13.98 -3.85 0.52
C VAL A 42 14.58 -2.53 0.99
N LYS A 43 15.89 -2.36 0.83
CA LYS A 43 16.55 -1.10 1.20
C LYS A 43 16.04 0.08 0.40
N LEU A 44 15.72 -0.15 -0.88
CA LEU A 44 15.14 0.88 -1.72
C LEU A 44 13.73 1.22 -1.23
N LYS A 45 12.94 0.22 -0.87
CA LYS A 45 11.61 0.43 -0.29
C LYS A 45 11.69 1.19 1.03
N GLU A 46 12.65 0.85 1.87
CA GLU A 46 12.85 1.54 3.15
C GLU A 46 13.25 2.99 2.94
N ALA A 47 14.09 3.27 1.95
CA ALA A 47 14.49 4.64 1.61
C ALA A 47 13.29 5.47 1.14
N ARG A 48 12.45 4.89 0.30
CA ARG A 48 11.21 5.55 -0.16
C ARG A 48 10.27 5.83 1.01
N LEU A 49 10.11 4.84 1.88
CA LEU A 49 9.25 4.96 3.04
C LEU A 49 9.74 6.06 3.98
N ALA A 50 11.04 6.15 4.20
CA ALA A 50 11.63 7.18 5.04
C ALA A 50 11.31 8.59 4.52
N LEU A 51 11.32 8.77 3.21
CA LEU A 51 10.97 10.06 2.61
C LEU A 51 9.49 10.41 2.84
N LEU A 52 8.61 9.42 2.77
CA LEU A 52 7.19 9.62 3.04
C LEU A 52 6.95 9.91 4.53
N GLU A 53 7.62 9.17 5.41
CA GLU A 53 7.44 9.32 6.85
C GLU A 53 7.97 10.66 7.38
N ALA A 54 8.81 11.35 6.60
CA ALA A 54 9.25 12.69 6.93
C ALA A 54 8.11 13.72 6.80
N LYS A 55 7.01 13.36 6.15
CA LYS A 55 5.85 14.24 5.99
C LYS A 55 4.90 14.07 7.17
N PRO A 56 4.42 15.16 7.80
CA PRO A 56 3.56 15.06 8.99
C PRO A 56 2.18 14.48 8.72
N ASN A 57 1.72 14.51 7.48
CA ASN A 57 0.40 14.02 7.07
C ASN A 57 0.44 12.61 6.47
N PHE A 58 1.52 11.86 6.72
CA PHE A 58 1.66 10.48 6.28
C PHE A 58 1.66 9.52 7.46
N LYS A 59 0.97 8.38 7.30
CA LYS A 59 0.97 7.28 8.27
C LYS A 59 1.18 5.98 7.51
N PHE A 60 1.97 5.06 8.06
CA PHE A 60 2.30 3.81 7.41
C PHE A 60 1.89 2.61 8.24
N TYR A 61 1.36 1.59 7.58
CA TYR A 61 1.06 0.28 8.18
C TYR A 61 1.77 -0.81 7.36
N ARG A 62 2.63 -1.56 8.03
CA ARG A 62 3.36 -2.67 7.37
C ARG A 62 2.55 -3.94 7.48
N ILE A 63 1.64 -4.13 6.55
CA ILE A 63 0.77 -5.31 6.50
C ILE A 63 0.56 -5.75 5.06
N PRO A 64 0.39 -7.07 4.82
CA PRO A 64 0.01 -7.56 3.49
C PRO A 64 -1.48 -7.34 3.24
N ILE A 65 -1.85 -7.03 2.00
CA ILE A 65 -3.25 -6.79 1.65
C ILE A 65 -4.08 -8.08 1.67
N ASP A 66 -3.46 -9.23 1.67
CA ASP A 66 -4.16 -10.52 1.78
C ASP A 66 -4.48 -10.88 3.23
N ASP A 67 -4.07 -10.10 4.20
CA ASP A 67 -4.46 -10.25 5.60
C ASP A 67 -5.72 -9.42 5.86
N GLN A 68 -6.87 -10.04 5.64
CA GLN A 68 -8.15 -9.34 5.76
C GLN A 68 -8.39 -8.74 7.15
N SER A 69 -7.97 -9.44 8.20
CA SER A 69 -8.15 -8.97 9.57
C SER A 69 -7.41 -7.66 9.81
N GLU A 70 -6.16 -7.57 9.37
CA GLU A 70 -5.34 -6.37 9.54
C GLU A 70 -5.85 -5.22 8.66
N ILE A 71 -6.27 -5.53 7.44
CA ILE A 71 -6.84 -4.53 6.53
C ILE A 71 -8.12 -3.96 7.12
N ASN A 72 -9.00 -4.80 7.65
CA ASN A 72 -10.24 -4.34 8.28
C ASN A 72 -9.96 -3.40 9.45
N LYS A 73 -8.94 -3.69 10.26
CA LYS A 73 -8.56 -2.83 11.38
C LYS A 73 -8.13 -1.44 10.90
N VAL A 74 -7.39 -1.39 9.79
CA VAL A 74 -6.95 -0.10 9.23
C VAL A 74 -8.16 0.71 8.75
N PHE A 75 -9.11 0.07 8.05
CA PHE A 75 -10.31 0.76 7.57
C PHE A 75 -11.20 1.24 8.73
N GLU A 76 -11.29 0.46 9.80
CA GLU A 76 -12.07 0.86 10.99
C GLU A 76 -11.43 2.02 11.73
N LYS A 77 -10.11 2.03 11.82
CA LYS A 77 -9.37 3.06 12.55
C LYS A 77 -9.26 4.36 11.75
N GLU A 78 -9.06 4.24 10.44
CA GLU A 78 -8.92 5.38 9.53
C GLU A 78 -10.17 5.45 8.65
N ASN A 79 -10.74 6.59 8.48
CA ASN A 79 -11.88 6.76 7.58
C ASN A 79 -11.38 7.33 6.26
N PHE A 80 -11.38 6.52 5.20
CA PHE A 80 -10.83 6.94 3.92
C PHE A 80 -11.89 7.53 3.01
N ASP A 81 -11.53 8.60 2.32
CA ASP A 81 -12.34 9.19 1.26
C ASP A 81 -12.06 8.51 -0.08
N THR A 82 -10.82 8.06 -0.26
CA THR A 82 -10.36 7.46 -1.51
C THR A 82 -9.39 6.31 -1.21
N VAL A 83 -9.44 5.28 -2.03
CA VAL A 83 -8.50 4.15 -1.96
C VAL A 83 -7.83 3.98 -3.33
N ILE A 84 -6.50 4.00 -3.33
CA ILE A 84 -5.70 3.72 -4.52
C ILE A 84 -4.96 2.41 -4.28
N ASN A 85 -5.40 1.35 -4.95
CA ASN A 85 -4.86 0.02 -4.73
C ASN A 85 -3.79 -0.31 -5.78
N LEU A 86 -2.53 -0.17 -5.38
CA LEU A 86 -1.37 -0.43 -6.24
C LEU A 86 -0.55 -1.62 -5.75
N ALA A 87 -0.93 -2.23 -4.64
CA ALA A 87 -0.24 -3.40 -4.12
C ALA A 87 -0.55 -4.62 -4.99
N ALA A 88 0.49 -5.24 -5.51
CA ALA A 88 0.37 -6.46 -6.31
C ALA A 88 1.71 -7.17 -6.35
N GLN A 89 1.67 -8.49 -6.51
CA GLN A 89 2.87 -9.26 -6.77
C GLN A 89 3.28 -9.00 -8.22
N VAL A 90 4.51 -8.55 -8.42
CA VAL A 90 5.05 -8.22 -9.75
C VAL A 90 6.16 -9.20 -10.12
N GLY A 91 6.52 -9.23 -11.41
CA GLY A 91 7.57 -10.09 -11.92
C GLY A 91 7.00 -11.12 -12.88
N VAL A 92 7.01 -10.79 -14.18
CA VAL A 92 6.38 -11.62 -15.23
C VAL A 92 7.13 -12.92 -15.51
N ARG A 93 8.35 -13.08 -14.97
CA ARG A 93 9.21 -14.25 -15.22
C ARG A 93 9.50 -15.04 -13.95
N SER A 94 8.56 -15.07 -13.03
CA SER A 94 8.70 -15.86 -11.82
C SER A 94 8.47 -17.34 -12.14
N PRO A 95 9.16 -18.26 -11.42
CA PRO A 95 8.94 -19.70 -11.64
C PRO A 95 7.50 -20.10 -11.26
N PRO A 96 7.00 -21.21 -11.81
CA PRO A 96 5.65 -21.68 -11.48
C PRO A 96 5.39 -21.86 -9.99
N SER A 97 6.42 -22.14 -9.20
CA SER A 97 6.30 -22.24 -7.74
C SER A 97 5.87 -20.94 -7.09
N GLU A 98 6.00 -19.81 -7.79
CA GLU A 98 5.60 -18.49 -7.30
C GLU A 98 4.15 -18.15 -7.65
N PHE A 99 3.45 -19.01 -8.39
CA PHE A 99 2.08 -18.74 -8.83
C PHE A 99 1.15 -18.45 -7.65
N HIS A 100 1.32 -19.18 -6.56
CA HIS A 100 0.52 -18.97 -5.36
C HIS A 100 0.62 -17.53 -4.83
N ARG A 101 1.79 -16.93 -4.92
CA ARG A 101 2.00 -15.55 -4.47
C ARG A 101 1.20 -14.56 -5.29
N TYR A 102 1.07 -14.79 -6.61
CA TYR A 102 0.25 -13.94 -7.48
C TYR A 102 -1.22 -14.07 -7.12
N VAL A 103 -1.70 -15.29 -6.88
CA VAL A 103 -3.09 -15.52 -6.49
C VAL A 103 -3.36 -14.82 -5.15
N THR A 104 -2.48 -15.02 -4.17
CA THR A 104 -2.66 -14.44 -2.84
C THR A 104 -2.63 -12.91 -2.88
N SER A 105 -1.62 -12.32 -3.51
CA SER A 105 -1.49 -10.86 -3.51
C SER A 105 -2.47 -10.18 -4.47
N ASN A 106 -2.65 -10.75 -5.67
CA ASN A 106 -3.38 -10.04 -6.73
C ASN A 106 -4.88 -10.32 -6.72
N LEU A 107 -5.31 -11.49 -6.29
CA LEU A 107 -6.73 -11.82 -6.22
C LEU A 107 -7.30 -11.65 -4.81
N VAL A 108 -6.70 -12.34 -3.84
CA VAL A 108 -7.20 -12.29 -2.46
C VAL A 108 -7.02 -10.90 -1.87
N GLY A 109 -5.85 -10.30 -2.07
CA GLY A 109 -5.57 -8.96 -1.57
C GLY A 109 -6.51 -7.92 -2.15
N PHE A 110 -6.73 -7.95 -3.47
CA PHE A 110 -7.65 -7.01 -4.12
C PHE A 110 -9.08 -7.19 -3.59
N SER A 111 -9.51 -8.44 -3.44
CA SER A 111 -10.83 -8.75 -2.88
C SER A 111 -10.99 -8.20 -1.47
N ASN A 112 -9.96 -8.32 -0.62
CA ASN A 112 -9.98 -7.79 0.73
C ASN A 112 -10.15 -6.27 0.75
N ILE A 113 -9.48 -5.58 -0.16
CA ILE A 113 -9.59 -4.12 -0.26
C ILE A 113 -11.02 -3.73 -0.70
N LEU A 114 -11.58 -4.42 -1.69
CA LEU A 114 -12.96 -4.16 -2.12
C LEU A 114 -13.96 -4.39 -1.00
N ASP A 115 -13.82 -5.49 -0.26
CA ASP A 115 -14.72 -5.82 0.84
C ASP A 115 -14.66 -4.77 1.95
N SER A 116 -13.47 -4.19 2.17
CA SER A 116 -13.27 -3.20 3.22
C SER A 116 -13.75 -1.80 2.83
N CYS A 117 -13.83 -1.55 1.54
CA CYS A 117 -14.41 -0.29 1.05
C CYS A 117 -15.91 -0.27 1.30
#